data_2e4256043c41696dc66139834fd04999
#
_entry.id   2e4256043c41696dc66139834fd04999
#
_cell.length_a   1.000
_cell.length_b   1.000
_cell.length_c   1.000
_cell.angle_alpha   90.00
_cell.angle_beta   90.00
_cell.angle_gamma   90.00
#
_symmetry.space_group_name_H-M   'P 1'
#
loop_
_entity.id
_entity.type
_entity.pdbx_description
1 polymer ?
#
loop_
_entity_poly.entity_id
_entity_poly.type
_entity_poly.pdbx_seq_one_letter_code
_entity_poly.pdbx_strand_id
1 'polypeptide(L)'
;TVKQDTARMKLQGGVINGPKNPQFVFRSTLTGEVRNEDAELTVDYVNGKGQTGVLFGINARPLTEGHGRGNGVLLNLIPAEPIIAFRKFHFADNSNWIYLHKNMRVYANIDMDSDDGLCFRMQSDKNDTLSLQNINVELSRLRLDELTEVLPYMPRLTGLFSAEANYIQTATSLQVSAEANVEKLTYERQPVGDIGLGAT
;
A
#
# COMPACT_ATOMS: atom_id res chain seq x y z
N THR A 1 33.90 -20.44 -3.79
CA THR A 1 33.07 -19.23 -3.69
C THR A 1 31.92 -19.59 -2.75
N VAL A 2 31.95 -19.11 -1.51
CA VAL A 2 30.84 -19.25 -0.57
C VAL A 2 29.77 -18.26 -1.07
N LYS A 3 28.68 -18.75 -1.65
CA LYS A 3 27.50 -17.94 -1.89
C LYS A 3 26.83 -17.68 -0.55
N GLN A 4 26.71 -16.43 -0.18
CA GLN A 4 25.94 -16.05 1.00
C GLN A 4 24.46 -16.13 0.60
N ASP A 5 23.79 -17.19 0.99
CA ASP A 5 22.40 -17.48 0.57
C ASP A 5 21.35 -16.69 1.38
N THR A 6 21.79 -15.90 2.37
CA THR A 6 20.85 -15.15 3.23
C THR A 6 21.48 -13.82 3.67
N ALA A 7 20.74 -12.74 3.52
CA ALA A 7 21.04 -11.43 4.11
C ALA A 7 19.85 -10.95 4.93
N ARG A 8 20.12 -10.38 6.11
CA ARG A 8 19.07 -9.84 7.00
C ARG A 8 19.40 -8.41 7.40
N MET A 9 18.37 -7.57 7.42
CA MET A 9 18.44 -6.21 7.94
C MET A 9 17.29 -5.98 8.91
N LYS A 10 17.58 -5.32 10.04
CA LYS A 10 16.54 -4.89 10.98
C LYS A 10 16.83 -3.47 11.44
N LEU A 11 15.88 -2.57 11.25
CA LEU A 11 15.88 -1.21 11.75
C LEU A 11 14.74 -1.05 12.77
N GLN A 12 15.04 -0.43 13.90
CA GLN A 12 14.03 -0.15 14.93
C GLN A 12 14.07 1.33 15.28
N GLY A 13 12.89 1.95 15.32
CA GLY A 13 12.67 3.29 15.81
C GLY A 13 11.68 3.29 16.99
N GLY A 14 11.67 4.29 17.84
CA GLY A 14 10.94 4.07 19.06
C GLY A 14 10.34 5.22 19.76
N VAL A 15 10.73 6.37 19.97
CA VAL A 15 10.01 7.42 20.73
C VAL A 15 10.13 8.76 20.03
N ILE A 16 9.01 9.37 19.68
CA ILE A 16 8.99 10.75 19.21
C ILE A 16 8.25 11.60 20.25
N ASN A 17 8.94 12.57 20.83
CA ASN A 17 8.32 13.64 21.59
C ASN A 17 7.82 14.70 20.63
N GLY A 18 6.55 14.67 20.28
CA GLY A 18 5.93 15.69 19.45
C GLY A 18 5.51 16.92 20.26
N PRO A 19 5.50 18.11 19.66
CA PRO A 19 5.11 19.34 20.36
C PRO A 19 3.65 19.34 20.84
N LYS A 20 2.77 18.55 20.25
CA LYS A 20 1.36 18.42 20.64
C LYS A 20 1.06 17.18 21.49
N ASN A 21 1.96 16.24 21.57
CA ASN A 21 1.80 15.03 22.36
C ASN A 21 3.17 14.53 22.87
N PRO A 22 3.63 15.03 24.02
CA PRO A 22 4.96 14.71 24.56
C PRO A 22 5.14 13.24 24.97
N GLN A 23 4.07 12.44 24.92
CA GLN A 23 4.10 11.02 25.28
C GLN A 23 3.73 10.12 24.10
N PHE A 24 3.97 10.54 22.87
CA PHE A 24 3.76 9.67 21.71
C PHE A 24 4.83 8.58 21.67
N VAL A 25 4.53 7.49 22.37
CA VAL A 25 5.39 6.30 22.39
C VAL A 25 4.90 5.34 21.31
N PHE A 26 5.79 4.97 20.42
CA PHE A 26 5.51 3.93 19.42
C PHE A 26 6.74 3.04 19.23
N ARG A 27 6.50 1.86 18.72
CA ARG A 27 7.56 0.98 18.23
C ARG A 27 7.35 0.75 16.75
N SER A 28 8.34 1.11 15.96
CA SER A 28 8.37 0.79 14.54
C SER A 28 9.55 -0.13 14.26
N THR A 29 9.33 -1.17 13.47
CA THR A 29 10.36 -2.10 13.04
C THR A 29 10.27 -2.29 11.53
N LEU A 30 11.38 -2.12 10.84
CA LEU A 30 11.56 -2.50 9.45
C LEU A 30 12.49 -3.72 9.42
N THR A 31 12.01 -4.81 8.85
CA THR A 31 12.78 -6.04 8.69
C THR A 31 12.91 -6.37 7.22
N GLY A 32 14.12 -6.62 6.76
CA GLY A 32 14.41 -7.11 5.42
C GLY A 32 15.15 -8.44 5.49
N GLU A 33 14.75 -9.42 4.71
CA GLU A 33 15.41 -10.71 4.56
C GLU A 33 15.50 -11.09 3.09
N VAL A 34 16.63 -11.61 2.67
CA VAL A 34 16.84 -12.21 1.34
C VAL A 34 17.28 -13.65 1.57
N ARG A 35 16.59 -14.60 0.98
CA ARG A 35 16.90 -16.04 1.06
C ARG A 35 16.58 -16.72 -0.26
N ASN A 36 17.56 -17.43 -0.84
CA ASN A 36 17.38 -18.23 -2.05
C ASN A 36 16.65 -17.47 -3.18
N GLU A 37 17.08 -16.24 -3.46
CA GLU A 37 16.49 -15.33 -4.44
C GLU A 37 15.15 -14.69 -4.04
N ASP A 38 14.48 -15.17 -2.98
CA ASP A 38 13.31 -14.50 -2.40
C ASP A 38 13.76 -13.36 -1.49
N ALA A 39 13.10 -12.20 -1.61
CA ALA A 39 13.33 -11.05 -0.75
C ALA A 39 12.02 -10.67 -0.03
N GLU A 40 12.13 -10.44 1.27
CA GLU A 40 11.01 -9.98 2.07
C GLU A 40 11.35 -8.65 2.74
N LEU A 41 10.40 -7.73 2.72
CA LEU A 41 10.47 -6.48 3.45
C LEU A 41 9.17 -6.31 4.24
N THR A 42 9.28 -6.14 5.56
CA THR A 42 8.13 -6.01 6.46
C THR A 42 8.27 -4.77 7.32
N VAL A 43 7.18 -4.06 7.49
CA VAL A 43 7.01 -2.92 8.40
C VAL A 43 6.02 -3.31 9.49
N ASP A 44 6.42 -3.11 10.73
CA ASP A 44 5.58 -3.24 11.92
C ASP A 44 5.54 -1.91 12.66
N TYR A 45 4.34 -1.47 13.04
CA TYR A 45 4.13 -0.29 13.89
C TYR A 45 3.14 -0.64 15.00
N VAL A 46 3.55 -0.38 16.23
CA VAL A 46 2.73 -0.57 17.43
C VAL A 46 2.67 0.74 18.21
N ASN A 47 1.47 1.18 18.54
CA ASN A 47 1.27 2.40 19.33
C ASN A 47 1.62 2.19 20.82
N GLY A 48 1.61 3.28 21.60
CA GLY A 48 1.93 3.24 23.05
C GLY A 48 0.95 2.43 23.89
N LYS A 49 -0.21 2.04 23.36
CA LYS A 49 -1.20 1.15 24.01
C LYS A 49 -0.96 -0.33 23.66
N GLY A 50 0.06 -0.64 22.88
CA GLY A 50 0.35 -2.01 22.43
C GLY A 50 -0.52 -2.51 21.27
N GLN A 51 -1.25 -1.63 20.59
CA GLN A 51 -2.07 -1.99 19.44
C GLN A 51 -1.24 -1.90 18.17
N THR A 52 -1.33 -2.89 17.31
CA THR A 52 -0.69 -2.89 15.99
C THR A 52 -1.46 -1.98 15.04
N GLY A 53 -0.83 -0.89 14.61
CA GLY A 53 -1.40 0.05 13.65
C GLY A 53 -1.00 -0.23 12.22
N VAL A 54 0.18 -0.83 12.02
CA VAL A 54 0.65 -1.30 10.71
C VAL A 54 1.36 -2.63 10.90
N LEU A 55 1.01 -3.60 10.12
CA LEU A 55 1.77 -4.82 9.87
C LEU A 55 1.60 -5.15 8.38
N PHE A 56 2.60 -4.81 7.62
CA PHE A 56 2.55 -4.87 6.18
C PHE A 56 3.93 -5.14 5.60
N GLY A 57 3.98 -5.84 4.50
CA GLY A 57 5.23 -6.11 3.82
C GLY A 57 5.04 -6.58 2.40
N ILE A 58 6.17 -6.84 1.76
CA ILE A 58 6.24 -7.33 0.39
C ILE A 58 7.21 -8.51 0.37
N ASN A 59 6.76 -9.60 -0.22
CA ASN A 59 7.63 -10.68 -0.68
C ASN A 59 7.88 -10.50 -2.18
N ALA A 60 9.14 -10.55 -2.59
CA ALA A 60 9.57 -10.42 -3.98
C ALA A 60 10.35 -11.67 -4.39
N ARG A 61 9.96 -12.28 -5.50
CA ARG A 61 10.64 -13.45 -6.07
C ARG A 61 10.82 -13.31 -7.58
N PRO A 62 11.98 -13.70 -8.12
CA PRO A 62 12.17 -13.71 -9.56
C PRO A 62 11.32 -14.79 -10.22
N LEU A 63 10.79 -14.51 -11.41
CA LEU A 63 10.19 -15.49 -12.29
C LEU A 63 11.06 -15.62 -13.54
N THR A 64 11.47 -16.86 -13.83
CA THR A 64 12.17 -17.21 -15.05
C THR A 64 11.23 -17.69 -16.14
N GLU A 65 11.71 -17.81 -17.38
CA GLU A 65 10.95 -18.36 -18.49
C GLU A 65 10.40 -19.74 -18.15
N GLY A 66 9.10 -19.96 -18.38
CA GLY A 66 8.40 -21.21 -18.02
C GLY A 66 7.08 -21.00 -17.27
N HIS A 67 6.85 -19.85 -16.68
CA HIS A 67 5.60 -19.52 -15.99
C HIS A 67 4.60 -18.73 -16.83
N GLY A 68 4.76 -18.72 -18.17
CA GLY A 68 3.80 -18.12 -19.10
C GLY A 68 3.81 -16.59 -19.19
N ARG A 69 4.58 -15.90 -18.34
CA ARG A 69 4.68 -14.42 -18.30
C ARG A 69 6.06 -13.86 -18.66
N GLY A 70 7.04 -14.74 -18.93
CA GLY A 70 8.43 -14.35 -19.23
C GLY A 70 9.23 -14.00 -17.97
N ASN A 71 10.37 -13.33 -18.16
CA ASN A 71 11.27 -12.97 -17.07
C ASN A 71 10.82 -11.70 -16.35
N GLY A 72 10.80 -11.72 -15.04
CA GLY A 72 10.39 -10.58 -14.21
C GLY A 72 10.48 -10.87 -12.73
N VAL A 73 9.80 -10.05 -11.93
CA VAL A 73 9.69 -10.20 -10.47
C VAL A 73 8.22 -10.25 -10.09
N LEU A 74 7.85 -11.27 -9.34
CA LEU A 74 6.53 -11.36 -8.71
C LEU A 74 6.60 -10.80 -7.30
N LEU A 75 5.71 -9.86 -6.98
CA LEU A 75 5.52 -9.30 -5.66
C LEU A 75 4.19 -9.78 -5.09
N ASN A 76 4.22 -10.17 -3.82
CA ASN A 76 3.02 -10.46 -3.04
C ASN A 76 3.04 -9.61 -1.77
N LEU A 77 1.88 -9.12 -1.35
CA LEU A 77 1.75 -8.45 -0.06
C LEU A 77 1.73 -9.49 1.07
N ILE A 78 2.36 -9.19 2.18
CA ILE A 78 2.45 -10.04 3.37
C ILE A 78 2.15 -9.24 4.64
N PRO A 79 1.65 -9.89 5.70
CA PRO A 79 1.12 -11.25 5.77
C PRO A 79 -0.16 -11.44 4.95
N ALA A 80 -0.74 -12.64 4.95
CA ALA A 80 -2.03 -12.91 4.28
C ALA A 80 -3.18 -12.03 4.79
N GLU A 81 -3.08 -11.52 6.00
CA GLU A 81 -3.99 -10.55 6.60
C GLU A 81 -3.18 -9.34 7.09
N PRO A 82 -2.84 -8.40 6.20
CA PRO A 82 -2.09 -7.20 6.58
C PRO A 82 -2.93 -6.28 7.47
N ILE A 83 -2.23 -5.49 8.31
CA ILE A 83 -2.86 -4.46 9.13
C ILE A 83 -2.38 -3.09 8.64
N ILE A 84 -3.32 -2.21 8.30
CA ILE A 84 -3.05 -0.84 7.86
C ILE A 84 -4.04 0.08 8.59
N ALA A 85 -3.54 1.13 9.22
CA ALA A 85 -4.34 2.07 10.00
C ALA A 85 -5.23 1.38 11.06
N PHE A 86 -4.64 0.43 11.82
CA PHE A 86 -5.28 -0.41 12.85
C PHE A 86 -6.36 -1.36 12.32
N ARG A 87 -6.50 -1.51 11.00
CA ARG A 87 -7.47 -2.40 10.37
C ARG A 87 -6.80 -3.60 9.75
N LYS A 88 -7.44 -4.72 9.95
CA LYS A 88 -7.10 -5.98 9.31
C LYS A 88 -7.76 -6.03 7.93
N PHE A 89 -6.99 -6.44 6.93
CA PHE A 89 -7.46 -6.62 5.57
C PHE A 89 -7.47 -8.08 5.18
N HIS A 90 -8.36 -8.42 4.27
CA HIS A 90 -8.49 -9.73 3.65
C HIS A 90 -8.36 -9.56 2.14
N PHE A 91 -7.66 -10.47 1.50
CA PHE A 91 -7.57 -10.49 0.03
C PHE A 91 -8.72 -11.30 -0.56
N ALA A 92 -9.29 -10.79 -1.64
CA ALA A 92 -10.18 -11.58 -2.48
C ALA A 92 -9.40 -12.76 -3.12
N ASP A 93 -10.10 -13.82 -3.49
CA ASP A 93 -9.48 -15.02 -4.06
C ASP A 93 -8.62 -14.71 -5.28
N ASN A 94 -7.40 -15.24 -5.29
CA ASN A 94 -6.40 -15.05 -6.35
C ASN A 94 -6.01 -13.59 -6.63
N SER A 95 -6.24 -12.70 -5.67
CA SER A 95 -5.89 -11.29 -5.75
C SER A 95 -4.80 -10.95 -4.75
N ASN A 96 -3.64 -11.03 -4.95
CA ASN A 96 -2.51 -10.55 -4.13
C ASN A 96 -1.22 -10.76 -4.90
N TRP A 97 -1.12 -10.09 -6.04
CA TRP A 97 0.12 -10.14 -6.79
C TRP A 97 0.31 -8.90 -7.65
N ILE A 98 1.58 -8.50 -7.79
CA ILE A 98 2.08 -7.54 -8.77
C ILE A 98 3.23 -8.21 -9.51
N TYR A 99 3.18 -8.18 -10.80
CA TYR A 99 4.22 -8.74 -11.65
C TYR A 99 4.95 -7.62 -12.41
N LEU A 100 6.24 -7.47 -12.12
CA LEU A 100 7.12 -6.53 -12.79
C LEU A 100 7.89 -7.27 -13.88
N HIS A 101 7.52 -7.05 -15.14
CA HIS A 101 8.20 -7.65 -16.27
C HIS A 101 9.53 -6.92 -16.57
N LYS A 102 10.52 -7.61 -17.10
CA LYS A 102 11.85 -7.05 -17.44
C LYS A 102 11.81 -5.83 -18.37
N ASN A 103 10.76 -5.66 -19.18
CA ASN A 103 10.54 -4.50 -20.03
C ASN A 103 9.82 -3.34 -19.34
N MET A 104 9.79 -3.33 -18.02
CA MET A 104 9.16 -2.34 -17.15
C MET A 104 7.62 -2.33 -17.21
N ARG A 105 6.98 -3.31 -17.82
CA ARG A 105 5.53 -3.48 -17.71
C ARG A 105 5.15 -4.01 -16.33
N VAL A 106 4.11 -3.42 -15.78
CA VAL A 106 3.53 -3.81 -14.48
C VAL A 106 2.17 -4.43 -14.75
N TYR A 107 1.95 -5.62 -14.20
CA TYR A 107 0.65 -6.24 -14.14
C TYR A 107 0.30 -6.44 -12.68
N ALA A 108 -0.89 -6.04 -12.29
CA ALA A 108 -1.33 -6.11 -10.90
C ALA A 108 -2.71 -6.74 -10.77
N ASN A 109 -2.94 -7.41 -9.67
CA ASN A 109 -4.23 -7.83 -9.20
C ASN A 109 -4.19 -7.89 -7.67
N ILE A 110 -4.35 -6.73 -7.06
CA ILE A 110 -4.55 -6.56 -5.62
C ILE A 110 -6.01 -6.19 -5.43
N ASP A 111 -6.70 -6.93 -4.59
CA ASP A 111 -8.06 -6.61 -4.13
C ASP A 111 -8.17 -7.01 -2.67
N MET A 112 -8.24 -6.03 -1.79
CA MET A 112 -8.30 -6.27 -0.36
C MET A 112 -9.28 -5.31 0.32
N ASP A 113 -10.03 -5.86 1.25
CA ASP A 113 -11.01 -5.13 2.07
C ASP A 113 -10.85 -5.43 3.55
N SER A 114 -11.27 -4.47 4.35
CA SER A 114 -11.42 -4.62 5.79
C SER A 114 -12.88 -4.88 6.15
N ASP A 115 -13.11 -5.43 7.35
CA ASP A 115 -14.45 -5.75 7.85
C ASP A 115 -15.40 -4.52 7.92
N ASP A 116 -14.86 -3.31 7.99
CA ASP A 116 -15.62 -2.07 8.05
C ASP A 116 -15.77 -1.36 6.69
N GLY A 117 -15.36 -2.01 5.62
CA GLY A 117 -15.60 -1.60 4.24
C GLY A 117 -14.56 -0.62 3.67
N LEU A 118 -13.41 -0.41 4.34
CA LEU A 118 -12.24 0.19 3.67
C LEU A 118 -11.70 -0.79 2.65
N CYS A 119 -11.58 -0.37 1.40
CA CYS A 119 -11.08 -1.24 0.35
C CYS A 119 -9.91 -0.59 -0.41
N PHE A 120 -8.98 -1.42 -0.84
CA PHE A 120 -7.90 -1.06 -1.74
C PHE A 120 -7.83 -2.04 -2.91
N ARG A 121 -7.87 -1.49 -4.12
CA ARG A 121 -7.71 -2.25 -5.36
C ARG A 121 -6.60 -1.68 -6.20
N MET A 122 -5.83 -2.54 -6.83
CA MET A 122 -4.86 -2.19 -7.87
C MET A 122 -4.93 -3.27 -8.94
N GLN A 123 -5.45 -2.93 -10.10
CA GLN A 123 -5.72 -3.91 -11.15
C GLN A 123 -5.22 -3.44 -12.50
N SER A 124 -4.63 -4.36 -13.25
CA SER A 124 -4.34 -4.15 -14.67
C SER A 124 -5.49 -4.68 -15.51
N ASP A 125 -5.89 -3.93 -16.54
CA ASP A 125 -6.89 -4.43 -17.48
C ASP A 125 -6.30 -5.58 -18.32
N LYS A 126 -6.84 -6.77 -18.10
CA LYS A 126 -6.41 -8.00 -18.80
C LYS A 126 -6.87 -8.04 -20.27
N ASN A 127 -7.92 -7.27 -20.60
CA ASN A 127 -8.51 -7.24 -21.94
C ASN A 127 -7.88 -6.19 -22.85
N ASP A 128 -7.13 -5.27 -22.26
CA ASP A 128 -6.43 -4.24 -23.03
C ASP A 128 -5.13 -4.80 -23.62
N THR A 129 -5.19 -5.10 -24.92
CA THR A 129 -4.04 -5.58 -25.70
C THR A 129 -3.30 -4.48 -26.45
N LEU A 130 -3.85 -3.27 -26.45
CA LEU A 130 -3.32 -2.13 -27.21
C LEU A 130 -2.39 -1.27 -26.38
N SER A 131 -2.66 -1.15 -25.09
CA SER A 131 -1.82 -0.35 -24.19
C SER A 131 -0.55 -1.09 -23.78
N LEU A 132 0.53 -0.34 -23.65
CA LEU A 132 1.77 -0.82 -23.05
C LEU A 132 1.60 -1.00 -21.55
N GLN A 133 0.76 -0.15 -20.93
CA GLN A 133 0.44 -0.15 -19.52
C GLN A 133 -1.00 0.33 -19.34
N ASN A 134 -1.78 -0.38 -18.51
CA ASN A 134 -3.13 0.03 -18.12
C ASN A 134 -3.38 -0.46 -16.69
N ILE A 135 -3.36 0.48 -15.72
CA ILE A 135 -3.51 0.20 -14.31
C ILE A 135 -4.57 1.13 -13.72
N ASN A 136 -5.53 0.55 -13.04
CA ASN A 136 -6.46 1.24 -12.16
C ASN A 136 -6.04 1.03 -10.70
N VAL A 137 -6.09 2.09 -9.90
CA VAL A 137 -5.89 2.07 -8.45
C VAL A 137 -7.07 2.73 -7.79
N GLU A 138 -7.71 2.04 -6.85
CA GLU A 138 -8.84 2.52 -6.07
C GLU A 138 -8.55 2.38 -4.57
N LEU A 139 -8.86 3.43 -3.82
CA LEU A 139 -8.90 3.42 -2.36
C LEU A 139 -10.24 4.00 -1.93
N SER A 140 -11.04 3.25 -1.19
CA SER A 140 -12.38 3.66 -0.78
C SER A 140 -12.55 3.65 0.72
N ARG A 141 -13.20 4.70 1.26
CA ARG A 141 -13.68 4.80 2.64
C ARG A 141 -12.58 4.79 3.71
N LEU A 142 -11.39 5.34 3.41
CA LEU A 142 -10.35 5.53 4.40
C LEU A 142 -10.78 6.60 5.42
N ARG A 143 -10.81 6.25 6.69
CA ARG A 143 -11.10 7.19 7.77
C ARG A 143 -9.85 8.02 8.10
N LEU A 144 -9.94 9.32 7.95
CA LEU A 144 -8.81 10.24 8.16
C LEU A 144 -8.41 10.36 9.65
N ASP A 145 -9.35 10.18 10.58
CA ASP A 145 -9.05 10.20 12.02
C ASP A 145 -8.07 9.11 12.45
N GLU A 146 -8.10 7.98 11.80
CA GLU A 146 -7.20 6.86 12.09
C GLU A 146 -5.78 7.08 11.59
N LEU A 147 -5.63 7.80 10.47
CA LEU A 147 -4.30 8.20 10.01
C LEU A 147 -3.60 9.13 11.01
N THR A 148 -4.34 9.97 11.70
CA THR A 148 -3.76 10.88 12.71
C THR A 148 -3.22 10.14 13.93
N GLU A 149 -3.70 8.92 14.19
CA GLU A 149 -3.18 8.07 15.25
C GLU A 149 -1.85 7.39 14.88
N VAL A 150 -1.64 7.15 13.59
CA VAL A 150 -0.39 6.55 13.06
C VAL A 150 0.66 7.61 12.74
N LEU A 151 0.22 8.80 12.32
CA LEU A 151 1.08 9.89 11.88
C LEU A 151 1.05 11.05 12.90
N PRO A 152 2.00 11.10 13.85
CA PRO A 152 1.95 12.00 15.02
C PRO A 152 2.01 13.50 14.69
N TYR A 153 2.40 13.84 13.47
CA TYR A 153 2.54 15.22 13.02
C TYR A 153 1.36 15.72 12.18
N MET A 154 0.42 14.84 11.84
CA MET A 154 -0.78 15.26 11.11
C MET A 154 -1.69 16.13 11.98
N PRO A 155 -2.32 17.16 11.41
CA PRO A 155 -3.41 17.87 12.07
C PRO A 155 -4.58 16.90 12.33
N ARG A 156 -5.45 17.24 13.24
CA ARG A 156 -6.64 16.42 13.52
C ARG A 156 -7.61 16.54 12.35
N LEU A 157 -7.68 15.50 11.54
CA LEU A 157 -8.60 15.36 10.43
C LEU A 157 -9.63 14.30 10.75
N THR A 158 -10.87 14.50 10.37
CA THR A 158 -11.90 13.46 10.28
C THR A 158 -12.59 13.52 8.95
N GLY A 159 -13.22 12.45 8.53
CA GLY A 159 -13.90 12.32 7.25
C GLY A 159 -13.58 11.00 6.58
N LEU A 160 -14.32 10.69 5.51
CA LEU A 160 -14.10 9.51 4.69
C LEU A 160 -13.40 9.92 3.40
N PHE A 161 -12.17 9.48 3.22
CA PHE A 161 -11.41 9.70 2.00
C PHE A 161 -11.59 8.53 1.04
N SER A 162 -11.82 8.85 -0.23
CA SER A 162 -11.79 7.90 -1.34
C SER A 162 -11.04 8.50 -2.51
N ALA A 163 -10.32 7.67 -3.25
CA ALA A 163 -9.60 8.09 -4.45
C ALA A 163 -9.56 6.97 -5.48
N GLU A 164 -9.58 7.37 -6.75
CA GLU A 164 -9.38 6.49 -7.89
C GLU A 164 -8.37 7.13 -8.85
N ALA A 165 -7.49 6.34 -9.42
CA ALA A 165 -6.54 6.78 -10.42
C ALA A 165 -6.40 5.74 -11.54
N ASN A 166 -6.36 6.22 -12.77
CA ASN A 166 -6.11 5.41 -13.95
C ASN A 166 -4.83 5.88 -14.64
N TYR A 167 -3.98 4.93 -14.98
CA TYR A 167 -2.75 5.16 -15.73
C TYR A 167 -2.78 4.30 -17.00
N ILE A 168 -2.84 4.96 -18.16
CA ILE A 168 -2.86 4.30 -19.46
C ILE A 168 -1.71 4.83 -20.30
N GLN A 169 -0.82 3.95 -20.75
CA GLN A 169 0.30 4.26 -21.62
C GLN A 169 0.19 3.44 -22.91
N THR A 170 0.24 4.12 -24.03
CA THR A 170 0.36 3.51 -25.37
C THR A 170 1.75 3.75 -25.94
N ALA A 171 2.01 3.31 -27.16
CA ALA A 171 3.28 3.59 -27.85
C ALA A 171 3.50 5.09 -28.13
N THR A 172 2.41 5.88 -28.19
CA THR A 172 2.44 7.28 -28.64
C THR A 172 1.84 8.26 -27.67
N SER A 173 1.17 7.80 -26.60
CA SER A 173 0.46 8.65 -25.65
C SER A 173 0.57 8.13 -24.22
N LEU A 174 0.45 9.06 -23.28
CA LEU A 174 0.29 8.81 -21.87
C LEU A 174 -0.97 9.55 -21.39
N GLN A 175 -1.85 8.83 -20.72
CA GLN A 175 -3.05 9.38 -20.09
C GLN A 175 -3.03 9.01 -18.60
N VAL A 176 -3.23 10.01 -17.76
CA VAL A 176 -3.40 9.84 -16.32
C VAL A 176 -4.65 10.58 -15.92
N SER A 177 -5.58 9.90 -15.27
CA SER A 177 -6.72 10.52 -14.62
C SER A 177 -6.74 10.14 -13.15
N ALA A 178 -7.12 11.07 -12.29
CA ALA A 178 -7.26 10.83 -10.86
C ALA A 178 -8.42 11.64 -10.31
N GLU A 179 -9.20 11.00 -9.45
CA GLU A 179 -10.26 11.63 -8.68
C GLU A 179 -10.08 11.30 -7.21
N ALA A 180 -10.33 12.27 -6.35
CA ALA A 180 -10.29 12.08 -4.91
C ALA A 180 -11.40 12.89 -4.26
N ASN A 181 -12.02 12.32 -3.24
CA ASN A 181 -13.05 13.00 -2.45
C ASN A 181 -12.85 12.74 -0.96
N VAL A 182 -13.28 13.70 -0.16
CA VAL A 182 -13.40 13.57 1.29
C VAL A 182 -14.81 13.96 1.67
N GLU A 183 -15.56 13.06 2.25
CA GLU A 183 -16.88 13.32 2.79
C GLU A 183 -16.79 13.76 4.25
N LYS A 184 -17.56 14.79 4.63
CA LYS A 184 -17.68 15.30 5.99
C LYS A 184 -16.33 15.63 6.63
N LEU A 185 -15.45 16.27 5.86
CA LEU A 185 -14.15 16.69 6.36
C LEU A 185 -14.28 17.65 7.53
N THR A 186 -13.56 17.38 8.62
CA THR A 186 -13.29 18.38 9.65
C THR A 186 -11.78 18.59 9.78
N TYR A 187 -11.35 19.80 10.03
CA TYR A 187 -9.98 20.20 10.28
C TYR A 187 -9.87 20.83 11.68
N GLU A 188 -9.08 20.26 12.58
CA GLU A 188 -8.91 20.73 13.96
C GLU A 188 -10.27 20.98 14.67
N ARG A 189 -11.25 20.09 14.46
CA ARG A 189 -12.65 20.13 14.96
C ARG A 189 -13.54 21.18 14.30
N GLN A 190 -13.07 21.91 13.28
CA GLN A 190 -13.90 22.83 12.50
C GLN A 190 -14.46 22.07 11.29
N PRO A 191 -15.78 22.14 11.05
CA PRO A 191 -16.36 21.50 9.86
C PRO A 191 -15.91 22.25 8.60
N VAL A 192 -15.43 21.50 7.62
CA VAL A 192 -15.07 22.00 6.29
C VAL A 192 -16.13 21.62 5.26
N GLY A 193 -16.70 20.42 5.39
CA GLY A 193 -17.67 19.86 4.44
C GLY A 193 -17.06 18.85 3.50
N ASP A 194 -17.70 18.64 2.35
CA ASP A 194 -17.24 17.70 1.34
C ASP A 194 -16.27 18.39 0.38
N ILE A 195 -15.17 17.70 0.07
CA ILE A 195 -14.16 18.19 -0.88
C ILE A 195 -13.97 17.14 -1.97
N GLY A 196 -13.96 17.59 -3.23
CA GLY A 196 -13.64 16.77 -4.39
C GLY A 196 -12.54 17.41 -5.22
N LEU A 197 -11.64 16.60 -5.75
CA LEU A 197 -10.57 16.98 -6.67
C LEU A 197 -10.53 16.00 -7.82
N GLY A 198 -10.37 16.51 -9.05
CA GLY A 198 -10.19 15.70 -10.24
C GLY A 198 -9.09 16.28 -11.14
N ALA A 199 -8.34 15.42 -11.79
CA ALA A 199 -7.31 15.75 -12.76
C ALA A 199 -7.29 14.74 -13.90
N THR A 200 -7.05 15.22 -15.13
CA THR A 200 -6.90 14.40 -16.35
C THR A 200 -5.73 14.88 -17.19
#